data_23c302ab33af1e816fe0a6218a578ba1
#
_entry.id   23c302ab33af1e816fe0a6218a578ba1
#
_cell.length_a   1.000
_cell.length_b   1.000
_cell.length_c   1.000
_cell.angle_alpha   90.00
_cell.angle_beta   90.00
_cell.angle_gamma   90.00
#
_symmetry.space_group_name_H-M   'P 1'
#
loop_
_entity.id
_entity.type
_entity.pdbx_description
1 polymer ?
#
loop_
_entity_poly.entity_id
_entity_poly.type
_entity_poly.pdbx_seq_one_letter_code
_entity_poly.pdbx_strand_id
1 'polypeptide(L)'
;MKKKNETKKEKAKALPIATIEELREAMSTMVVTRKNSLTMKIEVRWINDDIDPFSQSSLVTDGACEYGKFWHDINDREINTLYVRCSKYWRCHRNDIESIINSDFTPLTDPIYDWLFNNSMDHIYTSGYDYIKEVADHVHIRPVGGQSQEEAQQEWTECLRRWLVGIVRGAIMKNVTNQSVLALIGEQGSYKSTFFRNLLPHELRRYFFVKADNTVINKDDRLQMTRNWLICLEEIDSLSRKEQNQLKAIITMEVVQDRPAYSRCFEERRRIASFCATGNNEHFLNDPTGSRRWLPFVVESIDDPNRFDYHHEALFAQIYSLAMDPNFRHYLTRKETNALNERNRHFEDTDKELELIQHYFAVPRPDQQGVYLTTTEILLKISSGLRKEPSTAKIGMAMKRLGFSTKRTRNCVKYYVIELSFEEIEQKKRE
;
A
#
# COMPACT_ATOMS: atom_id res chain seq x y z
N MET A 1 9.75 -87.07 27.04
CA MET A 1 9.24 -85.83 27.68
C MET A 1 9.63 -84.62 26.85
N LYS A 2 8.70 -84.14 26.02
CA LYS A 2 8.87 -82.84 25.22
C LYS A 2 8.08 -81.75 25.95
N LYS A 3 8.78 -80.77 26.55
CA LYS A 3 8.16 -79.59 27.12
C LYS A 3 7.71 -78.70 25.97
N LYS A 4 6.39 -78.47 25.85
CA LYS A 4 5.81 -77.45 25.04
C LYS A 4 6.09 -76.09 25.70
N ASN A 5 6.92 -75.28 25.06
CA ASN A 5 7.00 -73.81 25.35
C ASN A 5 5.81 -73.11 24.67
N GLU A 6 4.78 -72.82 25.39
CA GLU A 6 3.73 -71.89 24.97
C GLU A 6 4.20 -70.46 25.28
N THR A 7 4.73 -69.80 24.28
CA THR A 7 4.91 -68.34 24.31
C THR A 7 3.54 -67.68 24.19
N LYS A 8 3.00 -67.21 25.31
CA LYS A 8 1.85 -66.28 25.30
C LYS A 8 2.25 -65.05 24.51
N LYS A 9 1.79 -64.92 23.24
CA LYS A 9 1.72 -63.63 22.56
C LYS A 9 0.72 -62.75 23.33
N GLU A 10 1.21 -61.75 24.05
CA GLU A 10 0.36 -60.69 24.54
C GLU A 10 -0.33 -60.06 23.32
N LYS A 11 -1.65 -60.19 23.23
CA LYS A 11 -2.46 -59.45 22.26
C LYS A 11 -2.33 -57.98 22.58
N ALA A 12 -1.61 -57.22 21.76
CA ALA A 12 -1.59 -55.77 21.83
C ALA A 12 -3.04 -55.28 21.90
N LYS A 13 -3.40 -54.60 22.98
CA LYS A 13 -4.74 -54.05 23.18
C LYS A 13 -5.03 -53.10 22.02
N ALA A 14 -6.10 -53.38 21.28
CA ALA A 14 -6.49 -52.47 20.18
C ALA A 14 -6.77 -51.06 20.74
N LEU A 15 -6.24 -50.06 20.10
CA LEU A 15 -6.48 -48.66 20.50
C LEU A 15 -7.99 -48.35 20.49
N PRO A 16 -8.49 -47.58 21.46
CA PRO A 16 -9.89 -47.13 21.48
C PRO A 16 -10.20 -46.27 20.24
N ILE A 17 -11.46 -46.25 19.82
CA ILE A 17 -11.94 -45.31 18.80
C ILE A 17 -12.07 -43.94 19.46
N ALA A 18 -11.48 -42.92 18.86
CA ALA A 18 -11.57 -41.56 19.37
C ALA A 18 -12.99 -41.00 19.21
N THR A 19 -13.46 -40.29 20.21
CA THR A 19 -14.57 -39.33 20.05
C THR A 19 -14.06 -38.02 19.43
N ILE A 20 -14.95 -37.21 18.86
CA ILE A 20 -14.59 -35.90 18.30
C ILE A 20 -14.05 -34.99 19.41
N GLU A 21 -14.63 -35.04 20.62
CA GLU A 21 -14.20 -34.28 21.79
C GLU A 21 -12.76 -34.61 22.21
N GLU A 22 -12.41 -35.90 22.28
CA GLU A 22 -11.04 -36.33 22.61
C GLU A 22 -10.03 -35.83 21.57
N LEU A 23 -10.37 -35.86 20.28
CA LEU A 23 -9.51 -35.33 19.21
C LEU A 23 -9.38 -33.82 19.32
N ARG A 24 -10.46 -33.08 19.57
CA ARG A 24 -10.43 -31.63 19.77
C ARG A 24 -9.56 -31.26 20.96
N GLU A 25 -9.69 -31.92 22.07
CA GLU A 25 -8.87 -31.71 23.27
C GLU A 25 -7.40 -32.00 22.98
N ALA A 26 -7.08 -33.12 22.36
CA ALA A 26 -5.70 -33.43 21.98
C ALA A 26 -5.11 -32.40 20.99
N MET A 27 -5.88 -31.97 20.00
CA MET A 27 -5.44 -30.97 19.03
C MET A 27 -5.22 -29.62 19.70
N SER A 28 -6.08 -29.22 20.64
CA SER A 28 -5.94 -27.92 21.35
C SER A 28 -4.67 -27.85 22.22
N THR A 29 -4.08 -28.98 22.60
CA THR A 29 -2.77 -28.97 23.27
C THR A 29 -1.59 -28.84 22.34
N MET A 30 -1.78 -29.03 21.03
CA MET A 30 -0.72 -29.01 20.03
C MET A 30 -0.72 -27.73 19.20
N VAL A 31 -1.91 -27.27 18.83
CA VAL A 31 -2.06 -26.14 17.89
C VAL A 31 -3.18 -25.20 18.32
N VAL A 32 -3.02 -23.93 17.93
CA VAL A 32 -4.11 -22.97 17.86
C VAL A 32 -4.41 -22.74 16.39
N THR A 33 -5.69 -22.77 16.01
CA THR A 33 -6.14 -22.52 14.64
C THR A 33 -7.04 -21.31 14.58
N ARG A 34 -7.03 -20.61 13.44
CA ARG A 34 -7.99 -19.55 13.11
C ARG A 34 -8.29 -19.55 11.62
N LYS A 35 -9.49 -19.18 11.26
CA LYS A 35 -9.85 -18.87 9.88
C LYS A 35 -9.66 -17.37 9.67
N ASN A 36 -8.71 -17.00 8.83
CA ASN A 36 -8.39 -15.62 8.52
C ASN A 36 -9.52 -15.00 7.67
N SER A 37 -10.20 -13.98 8.18
CA SER A 37 -11.32 -13.32 7.51
C SER A 37 -10.92 -12.57 6.22
N LEU A 38 -9.65 -12.20 6.08
CA LEU A 38 -9.13 -11.45 4.93
C LEU A 38 -8.78 -12.37 3.76
N THR A 39 -8.12 -13.49 4.06
CA THR A 39 -7.68 -14.47 3.05
C THR A 39 -8.65 -15.64 2.88
N MET A 40 -9.56 -15.86 3.85
CA MET A 40 -10.44 -17.01 3.99
C MET A 40 -9.70 -18.35 4.12
N LYS A 41 -8.41 -18.31 4.42
CA LYS A 41 -7.58 -19.49 4.67
C LYS A 41 -7.57 -19.84 6.15
N ILE A 42 -7.32 -21.10 6.43
CA ILE A 42 -7.08 -21.57 7.79
C ILE A 42 -5.60 -21.37 8.11
N GLU A 43 -5.34 -20.71 9.22
CA GLU A 43 -4.00 -20.49 9.75
C GLU A 43 -3.80 -21.29 11.03
N VAL A 44 -2.57 -21.72 11.24
CA VAL A 44 -2.14 -22.49 12.40
C VAL A 44 -0.94 -21.84 13.06
N ARG A 45 -0.88 -22.01 14.38
CA ARG A 45 0.31 -21.72 15.20
C ARG A 45 0.52 -22.88 16.16
N TRP A 46 1.70 -23.48 16.15
CA TRP A 46 2.07 -24.54 17.07
C TRP A 46 2.34 -23.98 18.46
N ILE A 47 1.85 -24.67 19.50
CA ILE A 47 1.93 -24.20 20.88
C ILE A 47 3.33 -24.43 21.45
N ASN A 48 4.04 -25.48 20.99
CA ASN A 48 5.31 -25.91 21.53
C ASN A 48 6.30 -26.24 20.41
N ASP A 49 7.49 -25.67 20.44
CA ASP A 49 8.53 -25.87 19.43
C ASP A 49 8.95 -27.34 19.28
N ASP A 50 8.92 -28.14 20.36
CA ASP A 50 9.18 -29.59 20.32
C ASP A 50 8.13 -30.37 19.53
N ILE A 51 6.98 -29.77 19.30
CA ILE A 51 5.86 -30.36 18.61
C ILE A 51 5.74 -29.83 17.18
N ASP A 52 6.31 -28.67 16.88
CA ASP A 52 6.29 -28.09 15.56
C ASP A 52 7.05 -28.97 14.56
N PRO A 53 6.41 -29.45 13.48
CA PRO A 53 7.07 -30.28 12.47
C PRO A 53 8.16 -29.56 11.69
N PHE A 54 8.27 -28.24 11.82
CA PHE A 54 9.27 -27.41 11.17
C PHE A 54 10.40 -26.95 12.11
N SER A 55 10.27 -27.13 13.44
CA SER A 55 11.28 -26.68 14.42
C SER A 55 12.66 -27.33 14.23
N GLN A 56 12.72 -28.49 13.57
CA GLN A 56 13.95 -29.25 13.28
C GLN A 56 14.43 -29.10 11.82
N SER A 57 13.86 -28.21 11.05
CA SER A 57 14.26 -27.99 9.67
C SER A 57 15.57 -27.24 9.62
N SER A 58 16.64 -27.92 9.17
CA SER A 58 17.97 -27.34 8.92
C SER A 58 18.03 -26.30 7.77
N LEU A 59 16.87 -25.89 7.26
CA LEU A 59 16.74 -24.86 6.22
C LEU A 59 16.60 -23.43 6.81
N VAL A 60 16.76 -23.28 8.12
CA VAL A 60 16.85 -21.97 8.76
C VAL A 60 18.24 -21.39 8.51
N THR A 61 18.41 -20.74 7.38
CA THR A 61 19.54 -19.84 7.15
C THR A 61 19.28 -18.54 7.92
N ASP A 62 20.35 -18.02 8.53
CA ASP A 62 20.41 -16.82 9.36
C ASP A 62 19.24 -15.84 9.25
N GLY A 63 18.49 -15.68 10.35
CA GLY A 63 17.50 -14.62 10.55
C GLY A 63 16.09 -14.91 10.04
N ALA A 64 15.81 -16.09 9.48
CA ALA A 64 14.49 -16.45 9.02
C ALA A 64 13.94 -17.64 9.81
N CYS A 65 12.85 -17.37 10.50
CA CYS A 65 11.80 -18.31 10.91
C CYS A 65 11.93 -18.99 12.24
N GLU A 66 11.41 -18.31 13.21
CA GLU A 66 10.60 -18.90 14.26
C GLU A 66 9.23 -19.34 13.66
N TYR A 67 9.22 -20.30 12.71
CA TYR A 67 8.00 -20.72 12.01
C TYR A 67 6.89 -21.20 12.97
N GLY A 68 7.23 -21.80 14.10
CA GLY A 68 6.29 -22.28 15.10
C GLY A 68 5.65 -21.18 15.96
N LYS A 69 6.29 -20.00 16.07
CA LYS A 69 5.77 -18.88 16.87
C LYS A 69 4.80 -18.01 16.12
N PHE A 70 4.82 -18.02 14.79
CA PHE A 70 3.99 -17.16 13.95
C PHE A 70 2.85 -17.89 13.25
N TRP A 71 1.77 -17.15 13.01
CA TRP A 71 0.64 -17.64 12.25
C TRP A 71 1.03 -17.85 10.78
N HIS A 72 0.72 -19.02 10.22
CA HIS A 72 0.93 -19.36 8.82
C HIS A 72 -0.22 -20.22 8.28
N ASP A 73 -0.37 -20.27 6.96
CA ASP A 73 -1.41 -21.08 6.32
C ASP A 73 -1.15 -22.56 6.59
N ILE A 74 -2.15 -23.29 7.13
CA ILE A 74 -2.03 -24.73 7.38
C ILE A 74 -1.84 -25.50 6.07
N ASN A 75 -0.99 -26.51 6.09
CA ASN A 75 -0.71 -27.36 4.94
C ASN A 75 -0.95 -28.85 5.22
N ASP A 76 -0.94 -29.68 4.17
CA ASP A 76 -1.19 -31.11 4.27
C ASP A 76 -0.22 -31.85 5.20
N ARG A 77 1.04 -31.41 5.27
CA ARG A 77 2.03 -32.02 6.17
C ARG A 77 1.64 -31.83 7.63
N GLU A 78 1.13 -30.67 7.98
CA GLU A 78 0.69 -30.36 9.35
C GLU A 78 -0.57 -31.14 9.72
N ILE A 79 -1.54 -31.21 8.81
CA ILE A 79 -2.75 -32.04 8.99
C ILE A 79 -2.37 -33.50 9.20
N ASN A 80 -1.44 -34.02 8.39
CA ASN A 80 -0.93 -35.40 8.55
C ASN A 80 -0.15 -35.57 9.86
N THR A 81 0.58 -34.56 10.32
CA THR A 81 1.30 -34.59 11.60
C THR A 81 0.32 -34.68 12.76
N LEU A 82 -0.75 -33.87 12.75
CA LEU A 82 -1.82 -33.94 13.75
C LEU A 82 -2.47 -35.34 13.77
N TYR A 83 -2.81 -35.85 12.57
CA TYR A 83 -3.36 -37.20 12.44
C TYR A 83 -2.43 -38.27 13.03
N VAL A 84 -1.14 -38.28 12.64
CA VAL A 84 -0.17 -39.28 13.15
C VAL A 84 0.00 -39.18 14.65
N ARG A 85 -0.04 -38.00 15.24
CA ARG A 85 0.07 -37.83 16.69
C ARG A 85 -1.16 -38.29 17.42
N CYS A 86 -2.37 -37.98 16.94
CA CYS A 86 -3.61 -38.48 17.51
C CYS A 86 -3.71 -40.01 17.37
N SER A 87 -3.28 -40.59 16.25
CA SER A 87 -3.33 -42.03 15.98
C SER A 87 -2.42 -42.87 16.87
N LYS A 88 -1.52 -42.28 17.66
CA LYS A 88 -0.76 -42.98 18.71
C LYS A 88 -1.62 -43.42 19.89
N TYR A 89 -2.68 -42.70 20.16
CA TYR A 89 -3.53 -42.90 21.33
C TYR A 89 -4.90 -43.44 20.98
N TRP A 90 -5.42 -43.16 19.77
CA TRP A 90 -6.76 -43.52 19.32
C TRP A 90 -6.80 -44.06 17.90
N ARG A 91 -7.80 -44.85 17.59
CA ARG A 91 -8.17 -45.13 16.18
C ARG A 91 -8.99 -43.96 15.67
N CYS A 92 -8.44 -43.21 14.74
CA CYS A 92 -9.09 -42.09 14.06
C CYS A 92 -8.70 -42.08 12.56
N HIS A 93 -9.36 -41.27 11.78
CA HIS A 93 -9.05 -41.05 10.37
C HIS A 93 -8.53 -39.64 10.14
N ARG A 94 -7.74 -39.41 9.06
CA ARG A 94 -7.29 -38.10 8.67
C ARG A 94 -8.49 -37.15 8.43
N ASN A 95 -9.58 -37.67 7.86
CA ASN A 95 -10.80 -36.90 7.63
C ASN A 95 -11.46 -36.38 8.93
N ASP A 96 -11.29 -37.06 10.05
CA ASP A 96 -11.79 -36.56 11.34
C ASP A 96 -11.05 -35.31 11.75
N ILE A 97 -9.72 -35.30 11.60
CA ILE A 97 -8.86 -34.14 11.85
C ILE A 97 -9.23 -32.95 10.90
N GLU A 98 -9.38 -33.21 9.60
CA GLU A 98 -9.80 -32.20 8.65
C GLU A 98 -11.20 -31.65 8.96
N SER A 99 -12.13 -32.49 9.38
CA SER A 99 -13.48 -32.06 9.76
C SER A 99 -13.47 -31.18 10.99
N ILE A 100 -12.64 -31.49 11.99
CA ILE A 100 -12.44 -30.65 13.17
C ILE A 100 -11.85 -29.26 12.75
N ILE A 101 -10.78 -29.26 11.97
CA ILE A 101 -10.13 -28.02 11.50
C ILE A 101 -11.10 -27.14 10.69
N ASN A 102 -12.00 -27.75 9.92
CA ASN A 102 -12.99 -27.02 9.12
C ASN A 102 -14.30 -26.70 9.88
N SER A 103 -14.34 -26.93 11.20
CA SER A 103 -15.49 -26.65 12.06
C SER A 103 -15.32 -25.37 12.89
N ASP A 104 -16.16 -25.21 13.90
CA ASP A 104 -16.09 -24.18 14.93
C ASP A 104 -14.86 -24.28 15.85
N PHE A 105 -14.10 -25.35 15.76
CA PHE A 105 -12.77 -25.47 16.37
C PHE A 105 -11.81 -24.38 15.86
N THR A 106 -12.03 -23.89 14.63
CA THR A 106 -11.25 -22.84 13.97
C THR A 106 -12.10 -21.57 13.87
N PRO A 107 -12.01 -20.65 14.85
CA PRO A 107 -12.80 -19.42 14.84
C PRO A 107 -12.42 -18.50 13.68
N LEU A 108 -13.43 -17.80 13.14
CA LEU A 108 -13.20 -16.74 12.15
C LEU A 108 -12.67 -15.50 12.87
N THR A 109 -11.49 -15.02 12.48
CA THR A 109 -10.82 -13.87 13.10
C THR A 109 -10.31 -12.89 12.05
N ASP A 110 -10.21 -11.61 12.42
CA ASP A 110 -9.52 -10.60 11.64
C ASP A 110 -8.12 -10.36 12.25
N PRO A 111 -7.06 -10.84 11.62
CA PRO A 111 -5.71 -10.79 12.19
C PRO A 111 -5.19 -9.37 12.47
N ILE A 112 -5.60 -8.39 11.66
CA ILE A 112 -5.19 -7.00 11.83
C ILE A 112 -5.91 -6.39 13.02
N TYR A 113 -7.24 -6.58 13.08
CA TYR A 113 -8.04 -6.10 14.20
C TYR A 113 -7.59 -6.72 15.52
N ASP A 114 -7.40 -8.04 15.54
CA ASP A 114 -6.99 -8.76 16.74
C ASP A 114 -5.63 -8.29 17.25
N TRP A 115 -4.66 -8.10 16.33
CA TRP A 115 -3.35 -7.60 16.71
C TRP A 115 -3.44 -6.18 17.28
N LEU A 116 -4.14 -5.28 16.59
CA LEU A 116 -4.30 -3.88 17.03
C LEU A 116 -5.04 -3.78 18.37
N PHE A 117 -6.11 -4.57 18.54
CA PHE A 117 -6.90 -4.57 19.77
C PHE A 117 -6.09 -5.10 20.95
N ASN A 118 -5.48 -6.28 20.83
CA ASN A 118 -4.69 -6.88 21.89
C ASN A 118 -3.48 -5.99 22.24
N ASN A 119 -2.77 -5.47 21.25
CA ASN A 119 -1.66 -4.54 21.48
C ASN A 119 -2.11 -3.27 22.22
N SER A 120 -3.28 -2.73 21.90
CA SER A 120 -3.81 -1.52 22.58
C SER A 120 -4.23 -1.78 24.02
N MET A 121 -4.58 -3.03 24.36
CA MET A 121 -4.90 -3.43 25.73
C MET A 121 -3.65 -3.70 26.54
N ASP A 122 -2.61 -4.29 25.93
CA ASP A 122 -1.35 -4.62 26.58
C ASP A 122 -0.44 -3.39 26.73
N HIS A 123 -0.50 -2.46 25.76
CA HIS A 123 0.33 -1.25 25.71
C HIS A 123 -0.56 0.00 25.69
N ILE A 124 -1.08 0.40 26.84
CA ILE A 124 -1.86 1.65 26.95
C ILE A 124 -0.91 2.83 26.74
N TYR A 125 -1.19 3.63 25.71
CA TYR A 125 -0.41 4.83 25.43
C TYR A 125 -0.65 5.91 26.51
N THR A 126 0.27 6.00 27.44
CA THR A 126 0.23 6.97 28.54
C THR A 126 1.49 7.84 28.64
N SER A 127 2.51 7.54 27.83
CA SER A 127 3.86 8.08 28.03
C SER A 127 4.02 9.55 27.65
N GLY A 128 3.13 10.13 26.86
CA GLY A 128 3.35 11.47 26.27
C GLY A 128 4.51 11.54 25.27
N TYR A 129 5.22 10.44 25.04
CA TYR A 129 6.29 10.36 24.04
C TYR A 129 5.69 10.17 22.63
N ASP A 130 6.28 10.85 21.64
CA ASP A 130 5.75 10.85 20.27
C ASP A 130 6.51 9.88 19.36
N TYR A 131 6.12 8.60 19.38
CA TYR A 131 6.69 7.55 18.56
C TYR A 131 6.47 7.79 17.07
N ILE A 132 5.37 8.46 16.67
CA ILE A 132 5.14 8.81 15.27
C ILE A 132 6.16 9.85 14.81
N LYS A 133 6.47 10.82 15.65
CA LYS A 133 7.51 11.82 15.35
C LYS A 133 8.88 11.16 15.26
N GLU A 134 9.21 10.25 16.19
CA GLU A 134 10.48 9.49 16.15
C GLU A 134 10.66 8.78 14.82
N VAL A 135 9.65 8.03 14.36
CA VAL A 135 9.68 7.36 13.05
C VAL A 135 9.77 8.37 11.89
N ALA A 136 9.09 9.51 12.00
CA ALA A 136 9.15 10.55 10.97
C ALA A 136 10.54 11.19 10.87
N ASP A 137 11.25 11.36 11.99
CA ASP A 137 12.58 11.98 12.05
C ASP A 137 13.66 11.15 11.32
N HIS A 138 13.43 9.84 11.08
CA HIS A 138 14.31 8.99 10.27
C HIS A 138 14.16 9.20 8.75
N VAL A 139 13.19 9.98 8.31
CA VAL A 139 12.96 10.32 6.91
C VAL A 139 13.23 11.82 6.74
N HIS A 140 14.34 12.15 6.09
CA HIS A 140 14.74 13.54 5.85
C HIS A 140 14.10 14.04 4.57
N ILE A 141 13.27 15.06 4.70
CA ILE A 141 12.48 15.61 3.59
C ILE A 141 13.19 16.83 3.02
N ARG A 142 13.30 16.90 1.70
CA ARG A 142 13.76 18.10 0.99
C ARG A 142 12.59 19.09 0.84
N PRO A 143 12.78 20.36 1.23
CA PRO A 143 11.77 21.40 1.05
C PRO A 143 11.38 21.60 -0.42
N VAL A 144 10.11 21.94 -0.66
CA VAL A 144 9.57 22.27 -1.97
C VAL A 144 8.76 23.56 -1.92
N GLY A 145 8.66 24.29 -3.03
CA GLY A 145 7.78 25.46 -3.12
C GLY A 145 8.14 26.62 -2.20
N GLY A 146 9.41 26.75 -1.79
CA GLY A 146 9.89 27.85 -0.94
C GLY A 146 9.70 27.66 0.57
N GLN A 147 9.37 26.45 1.00
CA GLN A 147 9.32 26.08 2.42
C GLN A 147 10.71 26.09 3.07
N SER A 148 10.79 26.35 4.37
CA SER A 148 11.98 26.06 5.16
C SER A 148 12.12 24.56 5.41
N GLN A 149 13.31 24.11 5.84
CA GLN A 149 13.58 22.72 6.20
C GLN A 149 12.68 22.26 7.35
N GLU A 150 12.49 23.12 8.35
CA GLU A 150 11.66 22.82 9.52
C GLU A 150 10.17 22.71 9.15
N GLU A 151 9.67 23.60 8.29
CA GLU A 151 8.28 23.54 7.80
C GLU A 151 8.02 22.24 7.01
N ALA A 152 8.93 21.86 6.13
CA ALA A 152 8.80 20.64 5.34
C ALA A 152 8.80 19.38 6.22
N GLN A 153 9.70 19.32 7.21
CA GLN A 153 9.78 18.19 8.14
C GLN A 153 8.57 18.12 9.09
N GLN A 154 8.07 19.26 9.54
CA GLN A 154 6.86 19.33 10.35
C GLN A 154 5.62 18.89 9.57
N GLU A 155 5.48 19.34 8.32
CA GLU A 155 4.38 18.92 7.44
C GLU A 155 4.44 17.42 7.16
N TRP A 156 5.62 16.87 6.92
CA TRP A 156 5.84 15.43 6.78
C TRP A 156 5.34 14.66 8.00
N THR A 157 5.78 15.06 9.20
CA THR A 157 5.40 14.41 10.45
C THR A 157 3.88 14.41 10.65
N GLU A 158 3.23 15.55 10.40
CA GLU A 158 1.77 15.66 10.55
C GLU A 158 1.01 14.87 9.48
N CYS A 159 1.48 14.86 8.24
CA CYS A 159 0.89 14.05 7.18
C CYS A 159 1.06 12.55 7.47
N LEU A 160 2.23 12.11 7.92
CA LEU A 160 2.48 10.72 8.34
C LEU A 160 1.53 10.33 9.48
N ARG A 161 1.39 11.18 10.50
CA ARG A 161 0.48 10.97 11.64
C ARG A 161 -0.96 10.74 11.18
N ARG A 162 -1.51 11.63 10.37
CA ARG A 162 -2.87 11.54 9.86
C ARG A 162 -3.06 10.31 8.97
N TRP A 163 -2.08 10.02 8.14
CA TRP A 163 -2.12 8.87 7.25
C TRP A 163 -2.07 7.54 8.02
N LEU A 164 -1.22 7.42 9.05
CA LEU A 164 -1.16 6.25 9.93
C LEU A 164 -2.47 6.05 10.69
N VAL A 165 -3.07 7.10 11.23
CA VAL A 165 -4.40 7.02 11.85
C VAL A 165 -5.45 6.60 10.82
N GLY A 166 -5.36 7.10 9.59
CA GLY A 166 -6.21 6.69 8.47
C GLY A 166 -6.09 5.20 8.14
N ILE A 167 -4.87 4.64 8.19
CA ILE A 167 -4.61 3.20 8.01
C ILE A 167 -5.32 2.37 9.09
N VAL A 168 -5.16 2.74 10.35
CA VAL A 168 -5.79 2.01 11.47
C VAL A 168 -7.31 2.14 11.42
N ARG A 169 -7.86 3.36 11.28
CA ARG A 169 -9.32 3.54 11.14
C ARG A 169 -9.89 2.77 9.96
N GLY A 170 -9.21 2.80 8.82
CA GLY A 170 -9.58 2.04 7.63
C GLY A 170 -9.63 0.52 7.86
N ALA A 171 -8.80 -0.02 8.74
CA ALA A 171 -8.82 -1.43 9.09
C ALA A 171 -9.96 -1.80 10.06
N ILE A 172 -10.16 -0.99 11.12
CA ILE A 172 -11.05 -1.37 12.23
C ILE A 172 -12.47 -0.81 12.14
N MET A 173 -12.68 0.33 11.46
CA MET A 173 -13.98 1.00 11.38
C MET A 173 -14.70 0.66 10.08
N LYS A 174 -15.97 0.21 10.18
CA LYS A 174 -16.74 -0.30 9.03
C LYS A 174 -16.96 0.72 7.90
N ASN A 175 -17.09 2.00 8.22
CA ASN A 175 -17.49 3.05 7.28
C ASN A 175 -16.35 4.05 7.03
N VAL A 176 -15.11 3.66 7.27
CA VAL A 176 -13.95 4.52 7.07
C VAL A 176 -13.02 3.89 6.06
N THR A 177 -12.59 4.68 5.10
CA THR A 177 -11.63 4.28 4.07
C THR A 177 -10.57 5.37 3.95
N ASN A 178 -9.31 5.02 4.07
CA ASN A 178 -8.22 5.96 3.86
C ASN A 178 -8.11 6.28 2.36
N GLN A 179 -8.46 7.51 1.97
CA GLN A 179 -8.45 7.96 0.59
C GLN A 179 -7.17 8.71 0.19
N SER A 180 -6.19 8.77 1.09
CA SER A 180 -4.91 9.43 0.85
C SER A 180 -3.82 8.42 0.51
N VAL A 181 -2.94 8.79 -0.42
CA VAL A 181 -1.75 8.04 -0.81
C VAL A 181 -0.52 8.81 -0.35
N LEU A 182 0.23 8.27 0.58
CA LEU A 182 1.51 8.84 1.00
C LEU A 182 2.57 8.44 -0.02
N ALA A 183 3.18 9.42 -0.68
CA ALA A 183 4.14 9.18 -1.76
C ALA A 183 5.53 9.71 -1.40
N LEU A 184 6.53 8.84 -1.44
CA LEU A 184 7.93 9.20 -1.25
C LEU A 184 8.65 9.22 -2.61
N ILE A 185 9.16 10.39 -2.96
CA ILE A 185 9.84 10.65 -4.23
C ILE A 185 11.31 10.92 -3.94
N GLY A 186 12.22 10.30 -4.68
CA GLY A 186 13.65 10.48 -4.47
C GLY A 186 14.48 9.45 -5.22
N GLU A 187 15.78 9.48 -5.07
CA GLU A 187 16.72 8.61 -5.78
C GLU A 187 16.41 7.12 -5.59
N GLN A 188 16.74 6.33 -6.60
CA GLN A 188 16.61 4.87 -6.54
C GLN A 188 17.56 4.33 -5.45
N GLY A 189 17.08 3.33 -4.67
CA GLY A 189 17.87 2.74 -3.60
C GLY A 189 17.83 3.50 -2.27
N SER A 190 17.07 4.61 -2.14
CA SER A 190 16.93 5.39 -0.91
C SER A 190 15.94 4.78 0.10
N TYR A 191 15.77 3.48 0.15
CA TYR A 191 14.97 2.71 1.13
C TYR A 191 13.45 3.02 1.18
N LYS A 192 12.86 3.74 0.22
CA LYS A 192 11.45 4.16 0.25
C LYS A 192 10.47 3.01 0.48
N SER A 193 10.54 1.96 -0.34
CA SER A 193 9.67 0.78 -0.21
C SER A 193 9.97 -0.02 1.06
N THR A 194 11.23 -0.10 1.47
CA THR A 194 11.66 -0.76 2.71
C THR A 194 11.10 -0.04 3.93
N PHE A 195 11.13 1.29 3.96
CA PHE A 195 10.52 2.10 5.01
C PHE A 195 9.03 1.76 5.17
N PHE A 196 8.26 1.79 4.09
CA PHE A 196 6.83 1.47 4.15
C PHE A 196 6.56 0.04 4.61
N ARG A 197 7.35 -0.93 4.17
CA ARG A 197 7.23 -2.32 4.60
C ARG A 197 7.51 -2.47 6.09
N ASN A 198 8.57 -1.81 6.59
CA ASN A 198 9.01 -1.91 7.95
C ASN A 198 8.15 -1.09 8.93
N LEU A 199 7.29 -0.17 8.44
CA LEU A 199 6.25 0.46 9.27
C LEU A 199 5.29 -0.56 9.86
N LEU A 200 5.04 -1.69 9.17
CA LEU A 200 4.15 -2.72 9.69
C LEU A 200 4.88 -3.61 10.71
N PRO A 201 4.20 -3.98 11.82
CA PRO A 201 4.71 -4.98 12.75
C PRO A 201 5.09 -6.26 12.03
N HIS A 202 6.10 -6.97 12.53
CA HIS A 202 6.64 -8.15 11.86
C HIS A 202 5.55 -9.19 11.54
N GLU A 203 4.62 -9.42 12.46
CA GLU A 203 3.52 -10.38 12.32
C GLU A 203 2.53 -9.98 11.22
N LEU A 204 2.41 -8.69 10.93
CA LEU A 204 1.48 -8.13 9.94
C LEU A 204 2.13 -7.77 8.61
N ARG A 205 3.45 -7.91 8.45
CA ARG A 205 4.17 -7.64 7.19
C ARG A 205 3.69 -8.50 6.03
N ARG A 206 3.08 -9.65 6.29
CA ARG A 206 2.44 -10.49 5.27
C ARG A 206 1.24 -9.80 4.58
N TYR A 207 0.69 -8.74 5.17
CA TYR A 207 -0.39 -7.91 4.61
C TYR A 207 0.14 -6.63 3.93
N PHE A 208 1.44 -6.58 3.66
CA PHE A 208 2.07 -5.61 2.79
C PHE A 208 2.17 -6.18 1.38
N PHE A 209 1.60 -5.48 0.41
CA PHE A 209 1.63 -5.90 -0.98
C PHE A 209 2.30 -4.81 -1.83
N VAL A 210 3.23 -5.22 -2.70
CA VAL A 210 3.89 -4.33 -3.66
C VAL A 210 3.28 -4.56 -5.03
N LYS A 211 2.73 -3.50 -5.63
CA LYS A 211 2.33 -3.49 -7.03
C LYS A 211 3.45 -2.84 -7.83
N ALA A 212 4.27 -3.70 -8.43
CA ALA A 212 5.44 -3.30 -9.21
C ALA A 212 5.13 -3.09 -10.71
N ASP A 213 4.01 -3.63 -11.20
CA ASP A 213 3.60 -3.45 -12.59
C ASP A 213 2.71 -2.23 -12.75
N ASN A 214 3.01 -1.42 -13.75
CA ASN A 214 2.25 -0.20 -14.09
C ASN A 214 1.05 -0.50 -14.99
N THR A 215 0.57 -1.75 -15.02
CA THR A 215 -0.59 -2.13 -15.79
C THR A 215 -1.89 -1.65 -15.14
N VAL A 216 -2.93 -1.57 -15.95
CA VAL A 216 -4.30 -1.29 -15.50
C VAL A 216 -4.66 -2.19 -14.33
N ILE A 217 -5.15 -1.60 -13.23
CA ILE A 217 -5.60 -2.35 -12.07
C ILE A 217 -6.68 -3.34 -12.51
N ASN A 218 -6.35 -4.61 -12.41
CA ASN A 218 -7.19 -5.71 -12.83
C ASN A 218 -8.10 -6.20 -11.67
N LYS A 219 -8.83 -7.28 -11.91
CA LYS A 219 -9.70 -7.91 -10.92
C LYS A 219 -8.91 -8.42 -9.71
N ASP A 220 -7.75 -9.03 -9.94
CA ASP A 220 -6.94 -9.61 -8.87
C ASP A 220 -6.36 -8.50 -7.99
N ASP A 221 -5.94 -7.38 -8.57
CA ASP A 221 -5.52 -6.19 -7.82
C ASP A 221 -6.62 -5.65 -6.91
N ARG A 222 -7.89 -5.63 -7.37
CA ARG A 222 -9.02 -5.22 -6.53
C ARG A 222 -9.23 -6.16 -5.36
N LEU A 223 -9.07 -7.47 -5.56
CA LEU A 223 -9.13 -8.44 -4.47
C LEU A 223 -8.00 -8.25 -3.45
N GLN A 224 -6.79 -7.82 -3.89
CA GLN A 224 -5.71 -7.48 -2.97
C GLN A 224 -6.10 -6.37 -1.98
N MET A 225 -6.97 -5.42 -2.38
CA MET A 225 -7.43 -4.35 -1.49
C MET A 225 -8.30 -4.84 -0.33
N THR A 226 -8.86 -6.04 -0.42
CA THR A 226 -9.65 -6.66 0.66
C THR A 226 -8.83 -7.60 1.54
N ARG A 227 -7.59 -7.89 1.15
CA ARG A 227 -6.71 -8.90 1.79
C ARG A 227 -5.47 -8.30 2.41
N ASN A 228 -4.99 -7.17 1.89
CA ASN A 228 -3.79 -6.50 2.37
C ASN A 228 -4.16 -5.22 3.14
N TRP A 229 -3.34 -4.90 4.12
CA TRP A 229 -3.50 -3.69 4.93
C TRP A 229 -2.85 -2.47 4.28
N LEU A 230 -1.68 -2.68 3.66
CA LEU A 230 -0.94 -1.64 2.96
C LEU A 230 -0.51 -2.11 1.57
N ILE A 231 -0.85 -1.33 0.55
CA ILE A 231 -0.45 -1.56 -0.83
C ILE A 231 0.51 -0.46 -1.26
N CYS A 232 1.73 -0.85 -1.62
CA CYS A 232 2.75 0.05 -2.15
C CYS A 232 2.69 0.05 -3.68
N LEU A 233 2.46 1.24 -4.25
CA LEU A 233 2.51 1.49 -5.68
C LEU A 233 3.93 1.94 -6.02
N GLU A 234 4.69 1.11 -6.75
CA GLU A 234 6.04 1.48 -7.17
C GLU A 234 6.03 2.19 -8.53
N GLU A 235 7.07 3.00 -8.78
CA GLU A 235 7.29 3.70 -10.05
C GLU A 235 6.10 4.53 -10.52
N ILE A 236 5.45 5.27 -9.59
CA ILE A 236 4.26 6.09 -9.92
C ILE A 236 4.53 7.16 -10.98
N ASP A 237 5.76 7.54 -11.18
CA ASP A 237 6.22 8.49 -12.19
C ASP A 237 6.16 7.94 -13.62
N SER A 238 6.02 6.64 -13.79
CA SER A 238 5.80 5.99 -15.09
C SER A 238 4.32 5.92 -15.51
N LEU A 239 3.39 6.21 -14.58
CA LEU A 239 1.95 6.10 -14.80
C LEU A 239 1.44 7.13 -15.82
N SER A 240 0.76 6.65 -16.84
CA SER A 240 0.03 7.51 -17.75
C SER A 240 -1.15 8.22 -17.07
N ARG A 241 -1.63 9.31 -17.67
CA ARG A 241 -2.83 10.02 -17.17
C ARG A 241 -4.05 9.12 -17.03
N LYS A 242 -4.22 8.15 -17.94
CA LYS A 242 -5.33 7.17 -17.88
C LYS A 242 -5.23 6.28 -16.64
N GLU A 243 -4.04 5.79 -16.34
CA GLU A 243 -3.77 4.93 -15.17
C GLU A 243 -3.93 5.70 -13.86
N GLN A 244 -3.46 6.95 -13.79
CA GLN A 244 -3.71 7.81 -12.63
C GLN A 244 -5.19 8.06 -12.40
N ASN A 245 -6.00 8.24 -13.44
CA ASN A 245 -7.46 8.38 -13.32
C ASN A 245 -8.13 7.11 -12.83
N GLN A 246 -7.65 5.95 -13.23
CA GLN A 246 -8.13 4.66 -12.72
C GLN A 246 -7.76 4.47 -11.24
N LEU A 247 -6.52 4.80 -10.86
CA LEU A 247 -6.10 4.79 -9.46
C LEU A 247 -6.98 5.66 -8.57
N LYS A 248 -7.38 6.86 -9.03
CA LYS A 248 -8.29 7.73 -8.27
C LYS A 248 -9.62 7.06 -7.95
N ALA A 249 -10.21 6.35 -8.90
CA ALA A 249 -11.45 5.61 -8.69
C ALA A 249 -11.26 4.52 -7.63
N ILE A 250 -10.14 3.83 -7.67
CA ILE A 250 -9.79 2.74 -6.77
C ILE A 250 -9.47 3.23 -5.36
N ILE A 251 -8.71 4.32 -5.24
CA ILE A 251 -8.39 4.95 -3.94
C ILE A 251 -9.66 5.41 -3.21
N THR A 252 -10.73 5.71 -3.94
CA THR A 252 -12.02 6.10 -3.34
C THR A 252 -13.01 4.96 -3.18
N MET A 253 -12.71 3.78 -3.70
CA MET A 253 -13.58 2.61 -3.60
C MET A 253 -13.65 2.13 -2.14
N GLU A 254 -14.85 2.00 -1.59
CA GLU A 254 -15.08 1.54 -0.20
C GLU A 254 -15.32 0.03 -0.14
N VAL A 255 -15.93 -0.49 -1.18
CA VAL A 255 -16.38 -1.89 -1.29
C VAL A 255 -15.92 -2.46 -2.62
N VAL A 256 -15.42 -3.67 -2.59
CA VAL A 256 -15.06 -4.46 -3.77
C VAL A 256 -16.13 -5.53 -3.98
N GLN A 257 -16.81 -5.44 -5.11
CA GLN A 257 -17.76 -6.46 -5.55
C GLN A 257 -17.09 -7.28 -6.64
N ASP A 258 -16.60 -8.46 -6.27
CA ASP A 258 -15.93 -9.35 -7.21
C ASP A 258 -16.28 -10.80 -6.91
N ARG A 259 -16.16 -11.65 -7.92
CA ARG A 259 -16.35 -13.08 -7.78
C ARG A 259 -14.97 -13.74 -7.60
N PRO A 260 -14.64 -14.27 -6.40
CA PRO A 260 -13.42 -15.02 -6.20
C PRO A 260 -13.27 -16.17 -7.21
N ALA A 261 -12.03 -16.58 -7.49
CA ALA A 261 -11.79 -17.73 -8.34
C ALA A 261 -12.53 -18.95 -7.77
N TYR A 262 -13.23 -19.69 -8.63
CA TYR A 262 -14.05 -20.87 -8.29
C TYR A 262 -15.33 -20.59 -7.47
N SER A 263 -15.62 -19.36 -7.05
CA SER A 263 -16.89 -19.02 -6.41
C SER A 263 -18.03 -18.96 -7.45
N ARG A 264 -19.23 -19.41 -7.07
CA ARG A 264 -20.44 -19.31 -7.91
C ARG A 264 -21.14 -17.96 -7.78
N CYS A 265 -20.90 -17.24 -6.68
CA CYS A 265 -21.58 -15.98 -6.36
C CYS A 265 -20.58 -14.82 -6.33
N PHE A 266 -21.09 -13.61 -6.62
CA PHE A 266 -20.37 -12.38 -6.28
C PHE A 266 -20.36 -12.21 -4.77
N GLU A 267 -19.20 -11.81 -4.26
CA GLU A 267 -19.03 -11.45 -2.87
C GLU A 267 -18.75 -9.94 -2.78
N GLU A 268 -19.39 -9.32 -1.82
CA GLU A 268 -19.12 -7.95 -1.46
C GLU A 268 -18.19 -7.93 -0.26
N ARG A 269 -17.00 -7.33 -0.43
CA ARG A 269 -16.00 -7.25 0.61
C ARG A 269 -15.58 -5.82 0.81
N ARG A 270 -15.45 -5.41 2.07
CA ARG A 270 -14.92 -4.10 2.41
C ARG A 270 -13.46 -3.98 1.99
N ARG A 271 -13.08 -2.82 1.46
CA ARG A 271 -11.67 -2.49 1.29
C ARG A 271 -11.08 -2.12 2.65
N ILE A 272 -9.99 -2.79 3.02
CA ILE A 272 -9.19 -2.50 4.22
C ILE A 272 -7.88 -1.81 3.85
N ALA A 273 -7.41 -1.97 2.62
CA ALA A 273 -6.13 -1.48 2.17
C ALA A 273 -6.06 0.05 2.20
N SER A 274 -4.97 0.56 2.75
CA SER A 274 -4.46 1.91 2.50
C SER A 274 -3.37 1.85 1.44
N PHE A 275 -3.04 3.00 0.84
CA PHE A 275 -2.05 3.08 -0.21
C PHE A 275 -0.87 3.95 0.21
N CYS A 276 0.33 3.47 -0.12
CA CYS A 276 1.54 4.27 -0.20
C CYS A 276 2.12 4.17 -1.62
N ALA A 277 3.08 5.03 -1.92
CA ALA A 277 3.66 5.06 -3.26
C ALA A 277 5.13 5.47 -3.23
N THR A 278 5.89 5.01 -4.23
CA THR A 278 7.28 5.42 -4.44
C THR A 278 7.50 5.82 -5.89
N GLY A 279 8.33 6.82 -6.09
CA GLY A 279 8.73 7.31 -7.41
C GLY A 279 10.14 7.87 -7.39
N ASN A 280 10.70 8.09 -8.58
CA ASN A 280 12.05 8.64 -8.74
C ASN A 280 12.02 10.06 -9.35
N ASN A 281 10.91 10.42 -10.01
CA ASN A 281 10.72 11.72 -10.63
C ASN A 281 9.69 12.55 -9.85
N GLU A 282 10.04 13.78 -9.51
CA GLU A 282 9.16 14.69 -8.78
C GLU A 282 7.93 15.10 -9.60
N HIS A 283 8.06 15.25 -10.90
CA HIS A 283 6.97 15.64 -11.78
C HIS A 283 6.19 14.42 -12.29
N PHE A 284 5.32 13.87 -11.43
CA PHE A 284 4.55 12.67 -11.74
C PHE A 284 3.03 12.90 -11.79
N LEU A 285 2.52 14.04 -11.28
CA LEU A 285 1.09 14.32 -11.27
C LEU A 285 0.63 14.84 -12.63
N ASN A 286 -0.07 13.98 -13.36
CA ASN A 286 -0.58 14.30 -14.70
C ASN A 286 -2.01 14.89 -14.72
N ASP A 287 -2.67 15.01 -13.54
CA ASP A 287 -4.04 15.52 -13.45
C ASP A 287 -4.22 16.44 -12.24
N PRO A 288 -4.31 17.76 -12.48
CA PRO A 288 -4.48 18.75 -11.42
C PRO A 288 -5.80 18.62 -10.66
N THR A 289 -6.81 17.95 -11.23
CA THR A 289 -8.14 17.81 -10.58
C THR A 289 -8.18 16.73 -9.50
N GLY A 290 -7.19 15.86 -9.46
CA GLY A 290 -7.13 14.71 -8.56
C GLY A 290 -5.99 14.74 -7.56
N SER A 291 -5.18 15.79 -7.53
CA SER A 291 -3.98 15.90 -6.71
C SER A 291 -4.24 15.81 -5.21
N ARG A 292 -5.43 16.17 -4.74
CA ARG A 292 -5.82 16.14 -3.31
C ARG A 292 -5.70 14.78 -2.61
N ARG A 293 -5.53 13.68 -3.36
CA ARG A 293 -5.36 12.33 -2.78
C ARG A 293 -3.91 11.99 -2.54
N TRP A 294 -3.03 12.71 -3.20
CA TRP A 294 -1.60 12.49 -3.12
C TRP A 294 -0.98 13.36 -2.04
N LEU A 295 -0.23 12.73 -1.15
CA LEU A 295 0.60 13.39 -0.14
C LEU A 295 2.08 13.14 -0.53
N PRO A 296 2.59 13.85 -1.56
CA PRO A 296 3.94 13.62 -2.05
C PRO A 296 4.95 14.36 -1.18
N PHE A 297 6.09 13.70 -0.93
CA PHE A 297 7.25 14.28 -0.25
C PHE A 297 8.51 13.89 -1.00
N VAL A 298 9.41 14.87 -1.19
CA VAL A 298 10.72 14.62 -1.77
C VAL A 298 11.66 14.20 -0.66
N VAL A 299 12.18 12.99 -0.79
CA VAL A 299 13.10 12.41 0.17
C VAL A 299 14.53 12.81 -0.17
N GLU A 300 15.20 13.45 0.76
CA GLU A 300 16.65 13.68 0.68
C GLU A 300 17.41 12.41 1.06
N SER A 301 17.04 11.81 2.19
CA SER A 301 17.58 10.53 2.66
C SER A 301 16.61 9.83 3.61
N ILE A 302 16.76 8.53 3.78
CA ILE A 302 16.11 7.73 4.83
C ILE A 302 17.22 6.99 5.55
N ASP A 303 17.23 7.08 6.89
CA ASP A 303 18.12 6.24 7.70
C ASP A 303 17.83 4.77 7.41
N ASP A 304 18.85 3.89 7.54
CA ASP A 304 18.65 2.49 7.18
C ASP A 304 17.50 1.86 7.99
N PRO A 305 16.34 1.56 7.36
CA PRO A 305 15.14 1.09 8.05
C PRO A 305 15.29 -0.29 8.69
N ASN A 306 16.43 -0.95 8.50
CA ASN A 306 16.72 -2.23 9.12
C ASN A 306 17.53 -2.06 10.41
N ARG A 307 17.97 -0.85 10.72
CA ARG A 307 18.85 -0.55 11.86
C ARG A 307 18.19 0.23 12.99
N PHE A 308 17.09 0.95 12.73
CA PHE A 308 16.38 1.63 13.80
C PHE A 308 15.18 0.80 14.29
N ASP A 309 14.87 0.92 15.57
CA ASP A 309 13.71 0.27 16.16
C ASP A 309 12.48 1.13 15.89
N TYR A 310 11.45 0.55 15.31
CA TYR A 310 10.15 1.20 15.10
C TYR A 310 9.30 1.25 16.37
N HIS A 311 9.68 0.52 17.43
CA HIS A 311 8.88 0.38 18.64
C HIS A 311 7.42 0.08 18.33
N HIS A 312 7.16 -0.93 17.47
CA HIS A 312 5.87 -1.18 16.84
C HIS A 312 4.70 -1.23 17.83
N GLU A 313 4.89 -1.87 18.99
CA GLU A 313 3.85 -1.99 20.00
C GLU A 313 3.46 -0.59 20.54
N ALA A 314 4.44 0.23 20.91
CA ALA A 314 4.21 1.57 21.42
C ALA A 314 3.71 2.54 20.34
N LEU A 315 4.29 2.45 19.12
CA LEU A 315 3.85 3.22 17.96
C LEU A 315 2.38 2.96 17.63
N PHE A 316 1.98 1.70 17.52
CA PHE A 316 0.60 1.36 17.20
C PHE A 316 -0.36 1.58 18.37
N ALA A 317 0.09 1.51 19.62
CA ALA A 317 -0.71 1.94 20.78
C ALA A 317 -1.01 3.45 20.69
N GLN A 318 -0.03 4.27 20.32
CA GLN A 318 -0.23 5.70 20.08
C GLN A 318 -1.20 5.94 18.92
N ILE A 319 -0.99 5.28 17.77
CA ILE A 319 -1.85 5.42 16.57
C ILE A 319 -3.29 4.98 16.89
N TYR A 320 -3.46 3.87 17.63
CA TYR A 320 -4.77 3.35 18.01
C TYR A 320 -5.48 4.32 18.97
N SER A 321 -4.78 4.90 19.95
CA SER A 321 -5.32 5.93 20.83
C SER A 321 -5.85 7.13 20.03
N LEU A 322 -5.06 7.64 19.07
CA LEU A 322 -5.50 8.72 18.16
C LEU A 322 -6.64 8.28 17.24
N ALA A 323 -6.66 7.01 16.81
CA ALA A 323 -7.74 6.49 15.99
C ALA A 323 -9.07 6.38 16.75
N MET A 324 -9.03 6.16 18.06
CA MET A 324 -10.22 6.13 18.92
C MET A 324 -10.67 7.51 19.40
N ASP A 325 -9.82 8.54 19.33
CA ASP A 325 -10.19 9.90 19.70
C ASP A 325 -11.15 10.51 18.66
N PRO A 326 -12.41 10.80 18.99
CA PRO A 326 -13.37 11.40 18.09
C PRO A 326 -12.99 12.82 17.63
N ASN A 327 -12.11 13.50 18.37
CA ASN A 327 -11.65 14.86 18.05
C ASN A 327 -10.49 14.85 17.06
N PHE A 328 -9.76 13.73 16.92
CA PHE A 328 -8.67 13.64 15.97
C PHE A 328 -9.21 13.44 14.54
N ARG A 329 -8.79 14.30 13.61
CA ARG A 329 -9.16 14.22 12.20
C ARG A 329 -8.01 13.65 11.37
N HIS A 330 -8.22 12.48 10.77
CA HIS A 330 -7.28 11.87 9.83
C HIS A 330 -7.44 12.38 8.38
N TYR A 331 -8.54 13.05 8.06
CA TYR A 331 -8.84 13.62 6.74
C TYR A 331 -8.59 15.14 6.72
N LEU A 332 -8.37 15.67 5.53
CA LEU A 332 -8.13 17.10 5.31
C LEU A 332 -9.44 17.88 5.20
N THR A 333 -9.51 19.04 5.82
CA THR A 333 -10.56 20.03 5.61
C THR A 333 -10.46 20.63 4.22
N ARG A 334 -11.49 21.37 3.77
CA ARG A 334 -11.47 22.07 2.47
C ARG A 334 -10.30 23.07 2.37
N LYS A 335 -9.99 23.78 3.48
CA LYS A 335 -8.86 24.72 3.52
C LYS A 335 -7.52 24.01 3.35
N GLU A 336 -7.33 22.91 4.11
CA GLU A 336 -6.11 22.09 4.04
C GLU A 336 -5.98 21.41 2.66
N THR A 337 -7.10 20.96 2.08
CA THR A 337 -7.12 20.42 0.71
C THR A 337 -6.68 21.44 -0.33
N ASN A 338 -7.09 22.71 -0.19
CA ASN A 338 -6.66 23.76 -1.11
C ASN A 338 -5.16 24.04 -0.95
N ALA A 339 -4.65 24.11 0.27
CA ALA A 339 -3.21 24.27 0.54
C ALA A 339 -2.40 23.09 -0.03
N LEU A 340 -2.88 21.86 0.15
CA LEU A 340 -2.26 20.68 -0.45
C LEU A 340 -2.24 20.76 -1.99
N ASN A 341 -3.33 21.17 -2.61
CA ASN A 341 -3.38 21.31 -4.07
C ASN A 341 -2.39 22.37 -4.59
N GLU A 342 -2.22 23.50 -3.88
CA GLU A 342 -1.18 24.51 -4.22
C GLU A 342 0.22 23.90 -4.13
N ARG A 343 0.53 23.19 -3.03
CA ARG A 343 1.82 22.51 -2.88
C ARG A 343 2.03 21.45 -3.98
N ASN A 344 1.00 20.71 -4.30
CA ASN A 344 1.06 19.64 -5.29
C ASN A 344 1.31 20.13 -6.72
N ARG A 345 1.14 21.42 -7.00
CA ARG A 345 1.54 22.02 -8.30
C ARG A 345 3.02 21.83 -8.58
N HIS A 346 3.86 21.77 -7.56
CA HIS A 346 5.29 21.47 -7.72
C HIS A 346 5.51 20.07 -8.33
N PHE A 347 4.64 19.12 -8.04
CA PHE A 347 4.72 17.74 -8.50
C PHE A 347 3.96 17.47 -9.80
N GLU A 348 3.31 18.49 -10.36
CA GLU A 348 2.65 18.37 -11.65
C GLU A 348 3.73 18.19 -12.74
N ASP A 349 3.45 17.25 -13.67
CA ASP A 349 4.28 17.10 -14.87
C ASP A 349 4.26 18.44 -15.61
N THR A 350 5.41 19.10 -15.65
CA THR A 350 5.59 20.30 -16.45
C THR A 350 5.40 19.85 -17.89
N ASP A 351 4.28 20.24 -18.48
CA ASP A 351 4.02 20.03 -19.90
C ASP A 351 5.23 20.60 -20.67
N LYS A 352 6.11 19.73 -21.16
CA LYS A 352 7.26 20.16 -22.00
C LYS A 352 6.77 21.03 -23.15
N GLU A 353 5.54 20.80 -23.58
CA GLU A 353 4.84 21.63 -24.53
C GLU A 353 4.63 23.08 -24.03
N LEU A 354 4.30 23.24 -22.73
CA LEU A 354 4.17 24.59 -22.14
C LEU A 354 5.50 25.32 -22.11
N GLU A 355 6.55 24.68 -21.64
CA GLU A 355 7.90 25.26 -21.61
C GLU A 355 8.37 25.65 -23.02
N LEU A 356 8.19 24.73 -23.97
CA LEU A 356 8.56 25.01 -25.36
C LEU A 356 7.72 26.15 -25.96
N ILE A 357 6.40 26.17 -25.72
CA ILE A 357 5.55 27.26 -26.20
C ILE A 357 6.01 28.60 -25.61
N GLN A 358 6.27 28.65 -24.30
CA GLN A 358 6.77 29.88 -23.64
C GLN A 358 8.17 30.29 -24.12
N HIS A 359 8.96 29.29 -24.58
CA HIS A 359 10.29 29.53 -25.09
C HIS A 359 10.27 30.19 -26.48
N TYR A 360 9.31 29.81 -27.33
CA TYR A 360 9.19 30.29 -28.70
C TYR A 360 8.15 31.40 -28.89
N PHE A 361 7.20 31.55 -27.96
CA PHE A 361 6.07 32.45 -28.10
C PHE A 361 5.80 33.26 -26.82
N ALA A 362 5.36 34.50 -26.99
CA ALA A 362 4.87 35.37 -25.92
C ALA A 362 3.41 35.76 -26.15
N VAL A 363 2.69 35.99 -25.05
CA VAL A 363 1.32 36.51 -25.09
C VAL A 363 1.42 38.02 -25.48
N PRO A 364 0.77 38.43 -26.57
CA PRO A 364 0.82 39.86 -27.01
C PRO A 364 0.23 40.79 -25.94
N ARG A 365 0.93 41.86 -25.63
CA ARG A 365 0.40 42.99 -24.85
C ARG A 365 -0.53 43.84 -25.73
N PRO A 366 -1.42 44.68 -25.14
CA PRO A 366 -2.36 45.48 -25.91
C PRO A 366 -1.75 46.41 -26.97
N ASP A 367 -0.50 46.79 -26.77
CA ASP A 367 0.31 47.69 -27.63
C ASP A 367 1.18 46.94 -28.66
N GLN A 368 1.15 45.62 -28.65
CA GLN A 368 1.99 44.78 -29.51
C GLN A 368 1.20 44.12 -30.63
N GLN A 369 1.74 44.09 -31.82
CA GLN A 369 1.21 43.37 -32.97
C GLN A 369 1.73 41.92 -32.96
N GLY A 370 0.81 40.94 -32.83
CA GLY A 370 1.10 39.54 -32.98
C GLY A 370 0.59 38.94 -34.29
N VAL A 371 0.80 37.66 -34.45
CA VAL A 371 0.34 36.86 -35.58
C VAL A 371 -0.65 35.79 -35.14
N TYR A 372 -1.55 35.39 -36.02
CA TYR A 372 -2.51 34.31 -35.76
C TYR A 372 -1.98 32.99 -36.32
N LEU A 373 -1.61 32.06 -35.46
CA LEU A 373 -1.13 30.74 -35.81
C LEU A 373 -2.13 29.63 -35.40
N THR A 374 -2.20 28.60 -36.21
CA THR A 374 -2.93 27.36 -35.90
C THR A 374 -2.10 26.49 -34.97
N THR A 375 -2.73 25.54 -34.29
CA THR A 375 -2.02 24.51 -33.48
C THR A 375 -1.00 23.71 -34.26
N THR A 376 -1.24 23.47 -35.57
CA THR A 376 -0.30 22.77 -36.45
C THR A 376 0.94 23.63 -36.76
N GLU A 377 0.75 24.93 -37.04
CA GLU A 377 1.86 25.86 -37.29
C GLU A 377 2.73 26.04 -36.05
N ILE A 378 2.12 26.14 -34.86
CA ILE A 378 2.82 26.16 -33.58
C ILE A 378 3.61 24.87 -33.35
N LEU A 379 2.96 23.70 -33.59
CA LEU A 379 3.60 22.42 -33.46
C LEU A 379 4.85 22.31 -34.33
N LEU A 380 4.77 22.68 -35.60
CA LEU A 380 5.90 22.65 -36.53
C LEU A 380 7.10 23.49 -36.05
N LYS A 381 6.84 24.61 -35.37
CA LYS A 381 7.90 25.48 -34.84
C LYS A 381 8.58 24.93 -33.61
N ILE A 382 7.84 24.23 -32.75
CA ILE A 382 8.39 23.67 -31.50
C ILE A 382 8.90 22.22 -31.68
N SER A 383 8.54 21.54 -32.78
CA SER A 383 8.87 20.13 -32.98
C SER A 383 10.37 19.83 -33.13
N SER A 384 11.17 20.83 -33.51
CA SER A 384 12.63 20.71 -33.64
C SER A 384 13.35 20.41 -32.31
N GLY A 385 12.71 20.65 -31.16
CA GLY A 385 13.23 20.35 -29.81
C GLY A 385 12.69 19.07 -29.15
N LEU A 386 11.82 18.31 -29.84
CA LEU A 386 11.11 17.18 -29.24
C LEU A 386 11.54 15.84 -29.85
N ARG A 387 11.80 14.83 -28.98
CA ARG A 387 12.02 13.45 -29.42
C ARG A 387 10.75 12.75 -29.94
N LYS A 388 9.56 13.24 -29.53
CA LYS A 388 8.25 12.74 -29.93
C LYS A 388 7.31 13.92 -30.12
N GLU A 389 6.67 13.99 -31.28
CA GLU A 389 5.71 15.06 -31.57
C GLU A 389 4.46 14.98 -30.68
N PRO A 390 4.09 16.07 -29.97
CA PRO A 390 2.85 16.11 -29.22
C PRO A 390 1.64 16.20 -30.18
N SER A 391 0.47 15.80 -29.70
CA SER A 391 -0.74 15.96 -30.49
C SER A 391 -1.15 17.44 -30.56
N THR A 392 -1.79 17.84 -31.67
CA THR A 392 -2.35 19.21 -31.83
C THR A 392 -3.35 19.57 -30.73
N ALA A 393 -4.05 18.56 -30.14
CA ALA A 393 -4.93 18.75 -29.00
C ALA A 393 -4.18 19.19 -27.73
N LYS A 394 -3.01 18.60 -27.46
CA LYS A 394 -2.15 19.00 -26.33
C LYS A 394 -1.65 20.43 -26.49
N ILE A 395 -1.17 20.79 -27.67
CA ILE A 395 -0.76 22.16 -27.98
C ILE A 395 -1.92 23.13 -27.76
N GLY A 396 -3.13 22.80 -28.22
CA GLY A 396 -4.31 23.66 -28.02
C GLY A 396 -4.67 23.85 -26.54
N MET A 397 -4.50 22.82 -25.70
CA MET A 397 -4.70 22.93 -24.25
C MET A 397 -3.62 23.81 -23.60
N ALA A 398 -2.35 23.60 -23.97
CA ALA A 398 -1.22 24.39 -23.47
C ALA A 398 -1.37 25.89 -23.81
N MET A 399 -1.71 26.21 -25.04
CA MET A 399 -1.94 27.60 -25.48
C MET A 399 -3.07 28.31 -24.69
N LYS A 400 -4.17 27.57 -24.39
CA LYS A 400 -5.25 28.10 -23.54
C LYS A 400 -4.79 28.32 -22.11
N ARG A 401 -4.03 27.37 -21.54
CA ARG A 401 -3.48 27.44 -20.18
C ARG A 401 -2.52 28.64 -20.02
N LEU A 402 -1.77 28.96 -21.07
CA LEU A 402 -0.87 30.12 -21.12
C LEU A 402 -1.58 31.45 -21.37
N GLY A 403 -2.91 31.45 -21.57
CA GLY A 403 -3.70 32.67 -21.71
C GLY A 403 -3.66 33.31 -23.10
N PHE A 404 -3.20 32.58 -24.14
CA PHE A 404 -3.25 33.11 -25.50
C PHE A 404 -4.68 33.30 -25.98
N SER A 405 -4.97 34.50 -26.53
CA SER A 405 -6.28 34.80 -27.11
C SER A 405 -6.53 34.00 -28.39
N THR A 406 -7.81 33.61 -28.62
CA THR A 406 -8.17 32.75 -29.73
C THR A 406 -9.13 33.42 -30.70
N LYS A 407 -8.95 33.13 -32.02
CA LYS A 407 -9.89 33.48 -33.07
C LYS A 407 -10.36 32.22 -33.77
N ARG A 408 -11.67 32.00 -33.77
CA ARG A 408 -12.28 30.84 -34.44
C ARG A 408 -12.58 31.16 -35.89
N THR A 409 -12.09 30.33 -36.81
CA THR A 409 -12.43 30.35 -38.23
C THR A 409 -13.33 29.20 -38.57
N ARG A 410 -13.86 29.11 -39.81
CA ARG A 410 -14.74 27.98 -40.24
C ARG A 410 -14.06 26.59 -40.06
N ASN A 411 -12.74 26.51 -40.21
CA ASN A 411 -12.04 25.24 -40.30
C ASN A 411 -11.09 24.98 -39.11
N CYS A 412 -10.72 25.99 -38.31
CA CYS A 412 -9.74 25.86 -37.23
C CYS A 412 -9.82 26.97 -36.18
N VAL A 413 -9.18 26.72 -35.04
CA VAL A 413 -8.91 27.72 -34.00
C VAL A 413 -7.50 28.25 -34.22
N LYS A 414 -7.34 29.55 -34.25
CA LYS A 414 -6.02 30.25 -34.33
C LYS A 414 -5.77 30.95 -33.00
N TYR A 415 -4.49 30.98 -32.62
CA TYR A 415 -4.00 31.63 -31.40
C TYR A 415 -3.24 32.89 -31.79
N TYR A 416 -3.46 33.98 -31.06
CA TYR A 416 -2.77 35.24 -31.28
C TYR A 416 -1.48 35.24 -30.47
N VAL A 417 -0.33 35.26 -31.11
CA VAL A 417 0.99 35.05 -30.52
C VAL A 417 2.00 36.07 -31.00
N ILE A 418 3.02 36.37 -30.20
CA ILE A 418 4.28 36.99 -30.65
C ILE A 418 5.29 35.84 -30.76
N GLU A 419 5.92 35.75 -31.91
CA GLU A 419 7.07 34.87 -32.11
C GLU A 419 8.31 35.54 -31.57
N LEU A 420 9.03 34.89 -30.65
CA LEU A 420 10.27 35.41 -30.08
C LEU A 420 11.42 35.26 -31.07
N SER A 421 12.25 36.28 -31.17
CA SER A 421 13.47 36.25 -31.96
C SER A 421 14.51 35.31 -31.34
N PHE A 422 15.51 34.91 -32.14
CA PHE A 422 16.59 34.05 -31.64
C PHE A 422 17.36 34.71 -30.46
N GLU A 423 17.52 36.00 -30.48
CA GLU A 423 18.18 36.76 -29.41
C GLU A 423 17.38 36.75 -28.11
N GLU A 424 16.06 36.92 -28.18
CA GLU A 424 15.15 36.84 -27.04
C GLU A 424 15.06 35.41 -26.46
N ILE A 425 15.12 34.40 -27.30
CA ILE A 425 15.18 32.99 -26.91
C ILE A 425 16.47 32.68 -26.15
N GLU A 426 17.62 33.16 -26.64
CA GLU A 426 18.92 32.98 -25.99
C GLU A 426 19.03 33.74 -24.67
N GLN A 427 18.39 34.88 -24.56
CA GLN A 427 18.35 35.65 -23.31
C GLN A 427 17.54 34.97 -22.24
N LYS A 428 16.37 34.38 -22.60
CA LYS A 428 15.55 33.56 -21.69
C LYS A 428 16.22 32.27 -21.23
N LYS A 429 17.18 31.70 -21.96
CA LYS A 429 17.98 30.57 -21.55
C LYS A 429 19.02 30.88 -20.47
N ARG A 430 19.38 32.16 -20.32
CA ARG A 430 20.38 32.61 -19.36
C ARG A 430 19.78 33.11 -18.05
N GLU A 431 18.47 33.39 -18.03
CA GLU A 431 17.66 33.68 -16.86
C GLU A 431 17.09 32.36 -16.23
#